data_0815f57b51ae8dad599a02f2a0681851
#
_entry.id   0815f57b51ae8dad599a02f2a0681851
#
_cell.length_a   1.000
_cell.length_b   1.000
_cell.length_c   1.000
_cell.angle_alpha   90.00
_cell.angle_beta   90.00
_cell.angle_gamma   90.00
#
_symmetry.space_group_name_H-M   'P 1'
#
loop_
_entity.id
_entity.type
_entity.pdbx_description
1 polymer ?
#
loop_
_entity_poly.entity_id
_entity_poly.type
_entity_poly.pdbx_seq_one_letter_code
_entity_poly.pdbx_strand_id
1 'polypeptide(L)'
;REKNLLMNRQFGTLYLIPTLLGATTAEQVIPQGTLETVRKIRFFVVENVRTARRMLSKMNMPCPIDELTFVELDKHDKNHNPDLMTFLGAALDGHDVGLMSEAGTPCVADPGSLIVELAHQAGIKVVPLTGPNAMILALMASGFNGQAFCFHGYLPIKSPERSNAIKNLERRSATNNETQMFIETPFRNNAMIEELTKTLHPNTMLCVACNISMPD
;
A
#
# COMPACT_ATOMS: atom_id res chain seq x y z
N ARG A 1 -39.42 13.82 5.92
CA ARG A 1 -39.24 12.79 6.98
C ARG A 1 -38.06 11.85 6.65
N GLU A 2 -37.81 11.50 5.37
CA GLU A 2 -36.70 10.62 5.00
C GLU A 2 -35.30 11.26 5.19
N LYS A 3 -35.15 12.56 4.96
CA LYS A 3 -33.87 13.28 5.19
C LYS A 3 -33.42 13.28 6.66
N ASN A 4 -34.33 13.19 7.62
CA ASN A 4 -34.02 13.14 9.04
C ASN A 4 -33.64 11.74 9.56
N LEU A 5 -33.96 10.68 8.84
CA LEU A 5 -33.58 9.30 9.20
C LEU A 5 -32.11 8.98 8.86
N LEU A 6 -31.53 9.67 7.89
CA LEU A 6 -30.10 9.53 7.53
C LEU A 6 -29.16 10.27 8.49
N MET A 7 -29.66 11.24 9.24
CA MET A 7 -28.82 12.06 10.15
C MET A 7 -28.39 11.36 11.45
N ASN A 8 -28.90 10.15 11.75
CA ASN A 8 -28.56 9.41 12.98
C ASN A 8 -27.89 8.05 12.75
N ARG A 9 -27.54 7.68 11.52
CA ARG A 9 -26.74 6.46 11.27
C ARG A 9 -25.27 6.76 11.55
N GLN A 10 -24.75 6.18 12.60
CA GLN A 10 -23.31 6.16 12.85
C GLN A 10 -22.69 5.10 11.94
N PHE A 11 -22.00 5.54 10.87
CA PHE A 11 -21.23 4.65 10.01
C PHE A 11 -20.06 4.04 10.77
N GLY A 12 -19.64 2.86 10.37
CA GLY A 12 -18.35 2.30 10.76
C GLY A 12 -17.18 3.09 10.14
N THR A 13 -15.98 2.67 10.47
CA THR A 13 -14.73 3.30 10.03
C THR A 13 -14.04 2.41 9.01
N LEU A 14 -13.49 2.99 7.95
CA LEU A 14 -12.55 2.32 7.06
C LEU A 14 -11.13 2.47 7.61
N TYR A 15 -10.54 1.38 8.06
CA TYR A 15 -9.16 1.33 8.54
C TYR A 15 -8.22 0.87 7.42
N LEU A 16 -7.16 1.63 7.16
CA LEU A 16 -6.11 1.25 6.21
C LEU A 16 -5.03 0.49 6.98
N ILE A 17 -4.94 -0.82 6.72
CA ILE A 17 -4.16 -1.76 7.54
C ILE A 17 -2.83 -2.05 6.86
N PRO A 18 -1.70 -1.75 7.52
CA PRO A 18 -0.38 -2.12 7.01
C PRO A 18 -0.16 -3.62 7.16
N THR A 19 0.58 -4.20 6.21
CA THR A 19 0.97 -5.60 6.20
C THR A 19 2.48 -5.76 6.26
N LEU A 20 2.97 -6.98 6.46
CA LEU A 20 4.41 -7.26 6.51
C LEU A 20 5.05 -7.04 5.15
N LEU A 21 6.30 -6.56 5.15
CA LEU A 21 7.10 -6.43 3.92
C LEU A 21 7.79 -7.73 3.54
N GLY A 22 7.98 -8.64 4.49
CA GLY A 22 8.67 -9.89 4.26
C GLY A 22 8.57 -10.88 5.43
N ALA A 23 9.58 -11.73 5.61
CA ALA A 23 9.61 -12.83 6.58
C ALA A 23 9.90 -12.34 8.02
N THR A 24 9.07 -11.45 8.54
CA THR A 24 9.08 -10.97 9.93
C THR A 24 7.80 -11.36 10.64
N THR A 25 7.74 -11.18 11.96
CA THR A 25 6.48 -11.33 12.72
C THR A 25 5.74 -10.00 12.79
N ALA A 26 4.43 -10.07 12.98
CA ALA A 26 3.61 -8.86 13.08
C ALA A 26 4.02 -8.00 14.29
N GLU A 27 4.32 -8.62 15.40
CA GLU A 27 4.72 -7.96 16.65
C GLU A 27 6.06 -7.22 16.53
N GLN A 28 6.95 -7.62 15.61
CA GLN A 28 8.24 -6.96 15.41
C GLN A 28 8.13 -5.64 14.65
N VAL A 29 7.16 -5.52 13.72
CA VAL A 29 7.14 -4.41 12.76
C VAL A 29 5.82 -3.63 12.73
N ILE A 30 4.75 -4.16 13.32
CA ILE A 30 3.45 -3.49 13.42
C ILE A 30 3.22 -3.07 14.87
N PRO A 31 2.94 -1.78 15.13
CA PRO A 31 2.69 -1.29 16.48
C PRO A 31 1.53 -2.02 17.17
N GLN A 32 1.65 -2.23 18.47
CA GLN A 32 0.65 -2.92 19.29
C GLN A 32 -0.75 -2.32 19.14
N GLY A 33 -0.87 -0.96 19.15
CA GLY A 33 -2.17 -0.30 18.97
C GLY A 33 -2.80 -0.56 17.60
N THR A 34 -1.98 -0.73 16.54
CA THR A 34 -2.47 -1.15 15.21
C THR A 34 -3.01 -2.57 15.28
N LEU A 35 -2.28 -3.52 15.89
CA LEU A 35 -2.73 -4.91 16.05
C LEU A 35 -4.03 -5.00 16.85
N GLU A 36 -4.16 -4.24 17.93
CA GLU A 36 -5.37 -4.19 18.76
C GLU A 36 -6.58 -3.66 17.98
N THR A 37 -6.38 -2.69 17.11
CA THR A 37 -7.44 -2.17 16.23
C THR A 37 -7.85 -3.22 15.21
N VAL A 38 -6.91 -3.84 14.51
CA VAL A 38 -7.17 -4.85 13.49
C VAL A 38 -7.93 -6.05 14.07
N ARG A 39 -7.59 -6.49 15.27
CA ARG A 39 -8.24 -7.63 15.97
C ARG A 39 -9.75 -7.43 16.24
N LYS A 40 -10.24 -6.18 16.20
CA LYS A 40 -11.67 -5.86 16.37
C LYS A 40 -12.45 -5.93 15.07
N ILE A 41 -11.79 -5.84 13.93
CA ILE A 41 -12.43 -5.80 12.60
C ILE A 41 -12.86 -7.20 12.16
N ARG A 42 -13.98 -7.28 11.44
CA ARG A 42 -14.54 -8.54 10.91
C ARG A 42 -14.76 -8.53 9.42
N PHE A 43 -14.76 -7.36 8.79
CA PHE A 43 -14.98 -7.14 7.38
C PHE A 43 -13.72 -6.58 6.73
N PHE A 44 -13.26 -7.20 5.66
CA PHE A 44 -11.99 -6.85 5.02
C PHE A 44 -12.15 -6.72 3.52
N VAL A 45 -11.62 -5.62 2.98
CA VAL A 45 -11.39 -5.41 1.55
C VAL A 45 -9.91 -5.69 1.28
N VAL A 46 -9.61 -6.59 0.36
CA VAL A 46 -8.27 -7.13 0.16
C VAL A 46 -7.93 -7.27 -1.31
N GLU A 47 -6.65 -7.23 -1.66
CA GLU A 47 -6.19 -7.51 -3.01
C GLU A 47 -6.18 -9.01 -3.35
N ASN A 48 -5.98 -9.87 -2.34
CA ASN A 48 -5.96 -11.31 -2.45
C ASN A 48 -6.38 -11.95 -1.13
N VAL A 49 -7.48 -12.69 -1.14
CA VAL A 49 -8.06 -13.31 0.05
C VAL A 49 -7.09 -14.28 0.72
N ARG A 50 -6.37 -15.09 -0.06
CA ARG A 50 -5.42 -16.08 0.49
C ARG A 50 -4.28 -15.43 1.25
N THR A 51 -3.71 -14.36 0.70
CA THR A 51 -2.64 -13.59 1.34
C THR A 51 -3.13 -12.89 2.60
N ALA A 52 -4.31 -12.26 2.53
CA ALA A 52 -4.93 -11.58 3.67
C ALA A 52 -5.22 -12.53 4.83
N ARG A 53 -5.79 -13.71 4.57
CA ARG A 53 -6.05 -14.75 5.60
C ARG A 53 -4.77 -15.16 6.32
N ARG A 54 -3.67 -15.38 5.58
CA ARG A 54 -2.36 -15.70 6.16
C ARG A 54 -1.82 -14.57 7.02
N MET A 55 -1.98 -13.32 6.56
CA MET A 55 -1.53 -12.14 7.28
C MET A 55 -2.30 -11.96 8.59
N LEU A 56 -3.63 -12.03 8.55
CA LEU A 56 -4.49 -11.91 9.73
C LEU A 56 -4.22 -13.03 10.74
N SER A 57 -3.94 -14.25 10.28
CA SER A 57 -3.50 -15.35 11.15
C SER A 57 -2.20 -14.98 11.90
N LYS A 58 -1.24 -14.35 11.24
CA LYS A 58 0.00 -13.88 11.88
C LYS A 58 -0.22 -12.70 12.84
N MET A 59 -1.33 -11.99 12.73
CA MET A 59 -1.71 -10.90 13.64
C MET A 59 -2.45 -11.40 14.89
N ASN A 60 -2.60 -12.71 15.05
CA ASN A 60 -3.27 -13.34 16.20
C ASN A 60 -4.69 -12.84 16.41
N MET A 61 -5.55 -13.00 15.39
CA MET A 61 -6.97 -12.64 15.47
C MET A 61 -7.67 -13.40 16.60
N PRO A 62 -8.58 -12.77 17.35
CA PRO A 62 -9.27 -13.38 18.49
C PRO A 62 -10.41 -14.33 18.09
N CYS A 63 -10.66 -14.53 16.80
CA CYS A 63 -11.67 -15.42 16.25
C CYS A 63 -11.07 -16.27 15.12
N PRO A 64 -11.68 -17.40 14.75
CA PRO A 64 -11.30 -18.15 13.57
C PRO A 64 -11.30 -17.30 12.31
N ILE A 65 -10.31 -17.47 11.45
CA ILE A 65 -10.20 -16.71 10.18
C ILE A 65 -11.41 -16.97 9.26
N ASP A 66 -12.06 -18.12 9.40
CA ASP A 66 -13.26 -18.47 8.61
C ASP A 66 -14.51 -17.67 9.02
N GLU A 67 -14.51 -17.03 10.17
CA GLU A 67 -15.58 -16.13 10.61
C GLU A 67 -15.43 -14.69 10.07
N LEU A 68 -14.30 -14.39 9.41
CA LEU A 68 -14.06 -13.08 8.81
C LEU A 68 -14.67 -13.02 7.42
N THR A 69 -15.21 -11.86 7.07
CA THR A 69 -15.76 -11.59 5.74
C THR A 69 -14.74 -10.87 4.89
N PHE A 70 -14.53 -11.37 3.66
CA PHE A 70 -13.58 -10.80 2.71
C PHE A 70 -14.28 -10.41 1.42
N VAL A 71 -13.92 -9.23 0.89
CA VAL A 71 -14.25 -8.80 -0.46
C VAL A 71 -12.94 -8.54 -1.20
N GLU A 72 -12.73 -9.21 -2.32
CA GLU A 72 -11.49 -9.08 -3.11
C GLU A 72 -11.63 -7.96 -4.14
N LEU A 73 -10.60 -7.10 -4.23
CA LEU A 73 -10.48 -6.09 -5.26
C LEU A 73 -10.08 -6.76 -6.58
N ASP A 74 -10.90 -6.68 -7.59
CA ASP A 74 -10.56 -7.17 -8.93
C ASP A 74 -9.52 -6.24 -9.57
N LYS A 75 -8.28 -6.72 -9.65
CA LYS A 75 -7.17 -6.02 -10.33
C LYS A 75 -7.38 -5.87 -11.84
N HIS A 76 -8.32 -6.62 -12.41
CA HIS A 76 -8.61 -6.66 -13.85
C HIS A 76 -9.87 -5.89 -14.23
N ASP A 77 -10.58 -5.32 -13.27
CA ASP A 77 -11.73 -4.47 -13.58
C ASP A 77 -11.26 -3.20 -14.31
N LYS A 78 -11.40 -3.23 -15.62
CA LYS A 78 -11.02 -2.13 -16.52
C LYS A 78 -11.88 -0.88 -16.33
N ASN A 79 -13.02 -1.00 -15.68
CA ASN A 79 -13.96 0.11 -15.50
C ASN A 79 -13.61 1.01 -14.31
N HIS A 80 -12.68 0.60 -13.44
CA HIS A 80 -12.22 1.39 -12.28
C HIS A 80 -13.35 2.05 -11.49
N ASN A 81 -14.52 1.39 -11.43
CA ASN A 81 -15.69 1.91 -10.74
C ASN A 81 -16.18 0.89 -9.71
N PRO A 82 -15.50 0.80 -8.54
CA PRO A 82 -15.88 -0.12 -7.49
C PRO A 82 -17.27 0.23 -6.94
N ASP A 83 -18.12 -0.78 -6.78
CA ASP A 83 -19.45 -0.61 -6.20
C ASP A 83 -19.38 -0.37 -4.70
N LEU A 84 -19.96 0.76 -4.26
CA LEU A 84 -19.95 1.17 -2.84
C LEU A 84 -20.54 0.11 -1.90
N MET A 85 -21.68 -0.50 -2.29
CA MET A 85 -22.35 -1.49 -1.43
C MET A 85 -21.53 -2.77 -1.29
N THR A 86 -20.89 -3.21 -2.37
CA THR A 86 -20.04 -4.40 -2.37
C THR A 86 -18.84 -4.22 -1.43
N PHE A 87 -18.17 -3.07 -1.48
CA PHE A 87 -16.93 -2.86 -0.74
C PHE A 87 -17.14 -2.22 0.64
N LEU A 88 -18.09 -1.32 0.78
CA LEU A 88 -18.29 -0.53 1.99
C LEU A 88 -19.70 -0.65 2.60
N GLY A 89 -20.52 -1.58 2.12
CA GLY A 89 -21.87 -1.82 2.66
C GLY A 89 -21.84 -2.09 4.17
N ALA A 90 -20.89 -2.88 4.65
CA ALA A 90 -20.72 -3.10 6.09
C ALA A 90 -20.42 -1.81 6.86
N ALA A 91 -19.65 -0.88 6.30
CA ALA A 91 -19.39 0.40 6.94
C ALA A 91 -20.64 1.29 6.97
N LEU A 92 -21.47 1.26 5.93
CA LEU A 92 -22.76 1.97 5.92
C LEU A 92 -23.75 1.40 6.96
N ASP A 93 -23.60 0.13 7.32
CA ASP A 93 -24.38 -0.55 8.35
C ASP A 93 -23.79 -0.40 9.77
N GLY A 94 -22.71 0.38 9.93
CA GLY A 94 -22.12 0.71 11.22
C GLY A 94 -20.98 -0.23 11.66
N HIS A 95 -20.50 -1.13 10.80
CA HIS A 95 -19.38 -2.02 11.09
C HIS A 95 -18.07 -1.45 10.58
N ASP A 96 -16.98 -1.64 11.34
CA ASP A 96 -15.66 -1.27 10.88
C ASP A 96 -15.17 -2.20 9.76
N VAL A 97 -14.52 -1.61 8.75
CA VAL A 97 -13.98 -2.30 7.58
C VAL A 97 -12.48 -2.07 7.53
N GLY A 98 -11.70 -3.12 7.27
CA GLY A 98 -10.26 -3.04 7.06
C GLY A 98 -9.90 -3.16 5.58
N LEU A 99 -9.08 -2.25 5.07
CA LEU A 99 -8.48 -2.34 3.73
C LEU A 99 -7.03 -2.77 3.85
N MET A 100 -6.65 -3.86 3.17
CA MET A 100 -5.31 -4.44 3.21
C MET A 100 -4.74 -4.59 1.80
N SER A 101 -3.47 -4.21 1.64
CA SER A 101 -2.65 -4.56 0.47
C SER A 101 -1.87 -5.87 0.69
N GLU A 102 -1.16 -6.34 -0.33
CA GLU A 102 -0.34 -7.55 -0.21
C GLU A 102 0.95 -7.32 0.58
N ALA A 103 1.51 -6.10 0.57
CA ALA A 103 2.73 -5.75 1.31
C ALA A 103 2.77 -4.27 1.70
N GLY A 104 3.13 -3.98 2.93
CA GLY A 104 3.31 -2.62 3.43
C GLY A 104 2.01 -1.86 3.65
N THR A 105 2.04 -0.54 3.46
CA THR A 105 0.89 0.34 3.61
C THR A 105 -0.02 0.29 2.38
N PRO A 106 -1.34 0.12 2.54
CA PRO A 106 -2.28 0.14 1.44
C PRO A 106 -2.42 1.53 0.81
N CYS A 107 -3.01 1.61 -0.38
CA CYS A 107 -3.25 2.81 -1.18
C CYS A 107 -1.97 3.47 -1.75
N VAL A 108 -0.82 2.84 -1.62
CA VAL A 108 0.44 3.31 -2.21
C VAL A 108 0.94 2.27 -3.20
N ALA A 109 0.87 2.58 -4.49
CA ALA A 109 1.15 1.66 -5.60
C ALA A 109 0.22 0.43 -5.66
N ASP A 110 -1.00 0.56 -5.14
CA ASP A 110 -2.04 -0.46 -5.17
C ASP A 110 -3.44 0.16 -5.46
N PRO A 111 -4.46 -0.65 -5.79
CA PRO A 111 -5.79 -0.16 -6.17
C PRO A 111 -6.64 0.36 -4.99
N GLY A 112 -6.17 0.26 -3.76
CA GLY A 112 -6.95 0.60 -2.56
C GLY A 112 -7.41 2.06 -2.50
N SER A 113 -6.73 2.96 -3.20
CA SER A 113 -7.09 4.39 -3.26
C SER A 113 -8.51 4.62 -3.76
N LEU A 114 -9.04 3.78 -4.64
CA LEU A 114 -10.42 3.87 -5.14
C LEU A 114 -11.45 3.62 -4.03
N ILE A 115 -11.15 2.70 -3.11
CA ILE A 115 -12.01 2.42 -1.96
C ILE A 115 -12.00 3.59 -0.96
N VAL A 116 -10.85 4.23 -0.78
CA VAL A 116 -10.73 5.44 0.04
C VAL A 116 -11.53 6.59 -0.56
N GLU A 117 -11.46 6.77 -1.87
CA GLU A 117 -12.27 7.77 -2.58
C GLU A 117 -13.77 7.54 -2.38
N LEU A 118 -14.25 6.30 -2.54
CA LEU A 118 -15.64 5.94 -2.26
C LEU A 118 -16.04 6.23 -0.82
N ALA A 119 -15.18 5.91 0.15
CA ALA A 119 -15.43 6.17 1.56
C ALA A 119 -15.62 7.66 1.83
N HIS A 120 -14.76 8.50 1.25
CA HIS A 120 -14.89 9.96 1.36
C HIS A 120 -16.17 10.48 0.73
N GLN A 121 -16.54 10.01 -0.45
CA GLN A 121 -17.79 10.37 -1.13
C GLN A 121 -19.03 9.98 -0.32
N ALA A 122 -18.96 8.85 0.38
CA ALA A 122 -20.05 8.35 1.23
C ALA A 122 -20.07 8.96 2.64
N GLY A 123 -19.06 9.76 3.02
CA GLY A 123 -18.95 10.33 4.37
C GLY A 123 -18.49 9.30 5.43
N ILE A 124 -17.89 8.17 5.01
CA ILE A 124 -17.32 7.18 5.92
C ILE A 124 -15.95 7.69 6.40
N LYS A 125 -15.73 7.60 7.71
CA LYS A 125 -14.43 7.96 8.31
C LYS A 125 -13.33 7.03 7.82
N VAL A 126 -12.20 7.59 7.38
CA VAL A 126 -11.00 6.84 6.98
C VAL A 126 -9.89 7.05 7.99
N VAL A 127 -9.29 5.96 8.47
CA VAL A 127 -8.20 5.99 9.47
C VAL A 127 -7.03 5.15 8.97
N PRO A 128 -5.90 5.78 8.56
CA PRO A 128 -4.69 5.04 8.27
C PRO A 128 -4.05 4.55 9.57
N LEU A 129 -3.66 3.28 9.59
CA LEU A 129 -2.97 2.69 10.72
C LEU A 129 -1.46 2.68 10.49
N THR A 130 -0.70 2.88 11.56
CA THR A 130 0.76 2.90 11.52
C THR A 130 1.34 1.51 11.25
N GLY A 131 2.29 1.42 10.33
CA GLY A 131 3.01 0.19 10.01
C GLY A 131 4.11 0.40 8.97
N PRO A 132 4.77 -0.68 8.52
CA PRO A 132 5.93 -0.59 7.66
C PRO A 132 5.58 -0.12 6.24
N ASN A 133 6.45 0.72 5.67
CA ASN A 133 6.38 1.20 4.29
C ASN A 133 7.77 1.12 3.66
N ALA A 134 7.94 0.28 2.63
CA ALA A 134 9.24 0.03 2.02
C ALA A 134 9.87 1.28 1.42
N MET A 135 9.08 2.17 0.80
CA MET A 135 9.58 3.39 0.17
C MET A 135 10.16 4.36 1.20
N ILE A 136 9.43 4.60 2.29
CA ILE A 136 9.89 5.50 3.35
C ILE A 136 11.11 4.91 4.09
N LEU A 137 11.11 3.61 4.37
CA LEU A 137 12.26 2.95 4.99
C LEU A 137 13.50 3.00 4.09
N ALA A 138 13.34 2.81 2.77
CA ALA A 138 14.43 2.95 1.82
C ALA A 138 14.96 4.39 1.77
N LEU A 139 14.09 5.39 1.74
CA LEU A 139 14.49 6.79 1.78
C LEU A 139 15.26 7.14 3.06
N MET A 140 14.77 6.69 4.22
CA MET A 140 15.45 6.87 5.51
C MET A 140 16.88 6.30 5.50
N ALA A 141 17.04 5.11 4.92
CA ALA A 141 18.33 4.40 4.90
C ALA A 141 19.28 4.89 3.80
N SER A 142 18.80 5.60 2.78
CA SER A 142 19.58 6.00 1.62
C SER A 142 20.60 7.11 1.89
N GLY A 143 20.34 7.96 2.86
CA GLY A 143 21.09 9.20 3.09
C GLY A 143 20.80 10.29 2.05
N PHE A 144 19.80 10.13 1.21
CA PHE A 144 19.40 11.10 0.18
C PHE A 144 18.46 12.17 0.74
N ASN A 145 18.10 13.16 -0.09
CA ASN A 145 17.21 14.24 0.31
C ASN A 145 15.80 13.72 0.66
N GLY A 146 15.47 13.75 1.95
CA GLY A 146 14.16 13.35 2.48
C GLY A 146 13.13 14.48 2.57
N GLN A 147 13.49 15.72 2.22
CA GLN A 147 12.56 16.85 2.19
C GLN A 147 11.89 17.03 0.82
N ALA A 148 12.61 16.68 -0.24
CA ALA A 148 12.10 16.72 -1.61
C ALA A 148 12.35 15.35 -2.26
N PHE A 149 11.28 14.60 -2.49
CA PHE A 149 11.34 13.29 -3.13
C PHE A 149 10.08 13.02 -3.95
N CYS A 150 10.22 12.19 -4.96
CA CYS A 150 9.11 11.77 -5.80
C CYS A 150 9.13 10.26 -5.99
N PHE A 151 7.98 9.63 -5.74
CA PHE A 151 7.77 8.21 -5.99
C PHE A 151 7.05 8.00 -7.32
N HIS A 152 7.59 7.14 -8.19
CA HIS A 152 7.15 6.90 -9.56
C HIS A 152 6.47 5.54 -9.76
N GLY A 153 6.30 4.76 -8.70
CA GLY A 153 5.80 3.39 -8.82
C GLY A 153 6.75 2.52 -9.62
N TYR A 154 6.23 1.79 -10.61
CA TYR A 154 7.02 0.96 -11.52
C TYR A 154 7.44 1.76 -12.76
N LEU A 155 8.71 1.61 -13.17
CA LEU A 155 9.17 2.14 -14.43
C LEU A 155 8.74 1.24 -15.60
N PRO A 156 8.79 1.73 -16.86
CA PRO A 156 8.49 0.92 -18.03
C PRO A 156 9.30 -0.37 -18.08
N ILE A 157 8.64 -1.45 -18.52
CA ILE A 157 9.26 -2.80 -18.50
C ILE A 157 10.33 -2.93 -19.57
N LYS A 158 10.19 -2.27 -20.72
CA LYS A 158 11.02 -2.43 -21.92
C LYS A 158 11.72 -1.13 -22.28
N SER A 159 12.92 -1.26 -22.85
CA SER A 159 13.59 -0.19 -23.60
C SER A 159 12.96 -0.03 -25.00
N PRO A 160 12.95 1.20 -25.57
CA PRO A 160 13.65 2.40 -25.07
C PRO A 160 12.92 3.20 -23.99
N GLU A 161 11.66 2.91 -23.69
CA GLU A 161 10.83 3.68 -22.75
C GLU A 161 11.45 3.68 -21.34
N ARG A 162 11.99 2.52 -20.89
CA ARG A 162 12.67 2.39 -19.59
C ARG A 162 13.91 3.27 -19.51
N SER A 163 14.80 3.22 -20.51
CA SER A 163 16.00 4.07 -20.57
C SER A 163 15.64 5.55 -20.56
N ASN A 164 14.60 5.94 -21.29
CA ASN A 164 14.14 7.33 -21.34
C ASN A 164 13.56 7.77 -19.98
N ALA A 165 12.81 6.90 -19.30
CA ALA A 165 12.32 7.15 -17.95
C ALA A 165 13.50 7.38 -16.99
N ILE A 166 14.51 6.51 -16.97
CA ILE A 166 15.69 6.63 -16.12
C ILE A 166 16.40 7.96 -16.35
N LYS A 167 16.67 8.35 -17.62
CA LYS A 167 17.28 9.65 -17.96
C LYS A 167 16.46 10.84 -17.46
N ASN A 168 15.14 10.74 -17.55
CA ASN A 168 14.24 11.79 -17.05
C ASN A 168 14.32 11.92 -15.53
N LEU A 169 14.36 10.80 -14.79
CA LEU A 169 14.52 10.79 -13.33
C LEU A 169 15.85 11.42 -12.93
N GLU A 170 16.94 11.03 -13.58
CA GLU A 170 18.28 11.58 -13.32
C GLU A 170 18.31 13.10 -13.54
N ARG A 171 17.80 13.59 -14.69
CA ARG A 171 17.69 15.02 -14.99
C ARG A 171 16.84 15.76 -13.94
N ARG A 172 15.71 15.20 -13.55
CA ARG A 172 14.83 15.77 -12.54
C ARG A 172 15.52 15.86 -11.18
N SER A 173 16.21 14.82 -10.79
CA SER A 173 17.00 14.79 -9.55
C SER A 173 18.06 15.90 -9.53
N ALA A 174 18.83 16.02 -10.60
CA ALA A 174 19.88 17.04 -10.70
C ALA A 174 19.31 18.48 -10.75
N THR A 175 18.19 18.71 -11.45
CA THR A 175 17.59 20.03 -11.62
C THR A 175 16.91 20.53 -10.35
N ASN A 176 16.20 19.64 -9.65
CA ASN A 176 15.31 20.01 -8.53
C ASN A 176 15.92 19.69 -7.16
N ASN A 177 17.10 19.07 -7.10
CA ASN A 177 17.68 18.52 -5.86
C ASN A 177 16.68 17.59 -5.15
N GLU A 178 16.04 16.69 -5.91
CA GLU A 178 14.93 15.86 -5.48
C GLU A 178 15.30 14.38 -5.60
N THR A 179 15.08 13.59 -4.55
CA THR A 179 15.25 12.14 -4.59
C THR A 179 14.18 11.49 -5.45
N GLN A 180 14.58 10.71 -6.44
CA GLN A 180 13.68 9.94 -7.29
C GLN A 180 13.59 8.51 -6.77
N MET A 181 12.38 8.02 -6.56
CA MET A 181 12.12 6.71 -6.00
C MET A 181 11.23 5.88 -6.93
N PHE A 182 11.55 4.62 -7.09
CA PHE A 182 10.72 3.67 -7.83
C PHE A 182 10.88 2.25 -7.26
N ILE A 183 10.01 1.36 -7.64
CA ILE A 183 10.02 -0.05 -7.20
C ILE A 183 10.16 -0.98 -8.40
N GLU A 184 10.69 -2.19 -8.13
CA GLU A 184 10.74 -3.25 -9.12
C GLU A 184 10.42 -4.60 -8.47
N THR A 185 10.00 -5.56 -9.29
CA THR A 185 9.72 -6.92 -8.86
C THR A 185 11.01 -7.77 -8.88
N PRO A 186 11.13 -8.77 -7.97
CA PRO A 186 12.35 -9.56 -7.86
C PRO A 186 12.85 -10.19 -9.16
N PHE A 187 11.94 -10.68 -10.00
CA PHE A 187 12.29 -11.32 -11.27
C PHE A 187 12.76 -10.35 -12.36
N ARG A 188 12.63 -9.03 -12.17
CA ARG A 188 13.14 -7.99 -13.07
C ARG A 188 14.33 -7.22 -12.53
N ASN A 189 14.73 -7.46 -11.27
CA ASN A 189 15.79 -6.70 -10.62
C ASN A 189 17.09 -6.66 -11.41
N ASN A 190 17.58 -7.81 -11.90
CA ASN A 190 18.83 -7.86 -12.64
C ASN A 190 18.78 -7.01 -13.93
N ALA A 191 17.71 -7.14 -14.69
CA ALA A 191 17.53 -6.34 -15.92
C ALA A 191 17.41 -4.83 -15.61
N MET A 192 16.81 -4.46 -14.48
CA MET A 192 16.74 -3.06 -14.05
C MET A 192 18.12 -2.53 -13.65
N ILE A 193 18.89 -3.28 -12.86
CA ILE A 193 20.25 -2.88 -12.46
C ILE A 193 21.16 -2.72 -13.67
N GLU A 194 21.10 -3.66 -14.63
CA GLU A 194 21.85 -3.53 -15.88
C GLU A 194 21.49 -2.27 -16.67
N GLU A 195 20.20 -1.95 -16.76
CA GLU A 195 19.73 -0.76 -17.47
C GLU A 195 20.16 0.53 -16.74
N LEU A 196 20.07 0.58 -15.41
CA LEU A 196 20.53 1.70 -14.61
C LEU A 196 22.03 1.94 -14.79
N THR A 197 22.85 0.91 -14.71
CA THR A 197 24.31 1.03 -14.87
C THR A 197 24.73 1.46 -16.27
N LYS A 198 23.95 1.13 -17.31
CA LYS A 198 24.21 1.57 -18.69
C LYS A 198 23.74 2.99 -18.96
N THR A 199 22.71 3.45 -18.26
CA THR A 199 21.97 4.67 -18.61
C THR A 199 22.34 5.87 -17.75
N LEU A 200 22.60 5.65 -16.45
CA LEU A 200 22.94 6.71 -15.51
C LEU A 200 24.37 7.21 -15.73
N HIS A 201 24.58 8.50 -15.46
CA HIS A 201 25.92 9.08 -15.42
C HIS A 201 26.74 8.43 -14.28
N PRO A 202 28.05 8.18 -14.48
CA PRO A 202 28.89 7.51 -13.48
C PRO A 202 28.92 8.15 -12.07
N ASN A 203 28.65 9.44 -11.98
CA ASN A 203 28.63 10.19 -10.71
C ASN A 203 27.22 10.25 -10.08
N THR A 204 26.20 9.67 -10.71
CA THR A 204 24.86 9.65 -10.15
C THR A 204 24.80 8.66 -9.00
N MET A 205 24.36 9.14 -7.85
CA MET A 205 24.21 8.30 -6.66
C MET A 205 22.99 7.40 -6.82
N LEU A 206 23.16 6.10 -6.61
CA LEU A 206 22.11 5.09 -6.64
C LEU A 206 22.10 4.32 -5.32
N CYS A 207 20.92 4.23 -4.71
CA CYS A 207 20.67 3.36 -3.55
C CYS A 207 19.71 2.24 -3.96
N VAL A 208 20.09 1.00 -3.68
CA VAL A 208 19.23 -0.18 -3.90
C VAL A 208 18.84 -0.73 -2.53
N ALA A 209 17.55 -0.67 -2.21
CA ALA A 209 17.01 -1.23 -0.98
C ALA A 209 16.33 -2.57 -1.30
N CYS A 210 16.86 -3.64 -0.72
CA CYS A 210 16.33 -4.99 -0.86
C CYS A 210 16.19 -5.61 0.53
N ASN A 211 15.18 -6.46 0.73
CA ASN A 211 14.90 -7.12 2.02
C ASN A 211 14.83 -6.15 3.21
N ILE A 212 14.37 -4.94 2.99
CA ILE A 212 14.36 -3.90 4.00
C ILE A 212 13.49 -4.31 5.20
N SER A 213 13.99 -4.08 6.41
CA SER A 213 13.42 -4.55 7.70
C SER A 213 13.44 -6.07 7.91
N MET A 214 14.15 -6.82 7.08
CA MET A 214 14.43 -8.24 7.32
C MET A 214 15.78 -8.46 8.00
N PRO A 215 15.99 -9.61 8.66
CA PRO A 215 17.25 -9.90 9.36
C PRO A 215 18.47 -10.01 8.45
N ASP A 216 18.28 -10.39 7.17
CA ASP A 216 19.33 -10.70 6.18
C ASP A 216 19.24 -9.83 4.92
#